data_6de96f3a45b3c7aeb93e54afd0129906
#
_entry.id   6de96f3a45b3c7aeb93e54afd0129906
#
_cell.length_a   1.000
_cell.length_b   1.000
_cell.length_c   1.000
_cell.angle_alpha   90.00
_cell.angle_beta   90.00
_cell.angle_gamma   90.00
#
_symmetry.space_group_name_H-M   'P 1'
#
loop_
_entity.id
_entity.type
_entity.pdbx_description
1 polymer ?
#
loop_
_entity_poly.entity_id
_entity_poly.type
_entity_poly.pdbx_seq_one_letter_code
_entity_poly.pdbx_strand_id
1 'polypeptide(L)'
;INLGFNSEIGFANTKARLRMITLYQVAASSNGLVVGTGNKVEDFGVGFFTKYGDGGVDISPIADLTKSEVKSIARELKISQKIIMAEPTDGLWDDNRNDEQQLGLSYEEIEKAMFDENSINRKKYLDIRKNNIHKMNAIPVCIINKKIKSN
;
A
#
# COMPACT_ATOMS: atom_id res chain seq x y z
N ILE A 1 -2.61 -18.47 28.40
CA ILE A 1 -3.18 -17.16 27.95
C ILE A 1 -3.36 -17.27 26.44
N ASN A 2 -4.61 -17.28 25.98
CA ASN A 2 -4.88 -17.18 24.54
C ASN A 2 -4.65 -15.71 24.13
N LEU A 3 -3.54 -15.42 23.46
CA LEU A 3 -3.13 -14.06 23.07
C LEU A 3 -3.89 -13.50 21.87
N GLY A 4 -4.94 -14.18 21.40
CA GLY A 4 -5.77 -13.68 20.31
C GLY A 4 -5.09 -13.68 18.92
N PHE A 5 -4.05 -14.46 18.71
CA PHE A 5 -3.35 -14.62 17.42
C PHE A 5 -4.11 -15.52 16.44
N ASN A 6 -5.37 -15.21 16.16
CA ASN A 6 -6.24 -15.99 15.28
C ASN A 6 -6.85 -15.17 14.14
N SER A 7 -6.39 -13.92 13.93
CA SER A 7 -6.83 -13.08 12.82
C SER A 7 -5.96 -13.34 11.58
N GLU A 8 -6.54 -13.83 10.48
CA GLU A 8 -5.86 -14.03 9.21
C GLU A 8 -5.21 -12.73 8.71
N ILE A 9 -5.93 -11.60 8.75
CA ILE A 9 -5.37 -10.30 8.39
C ILE A 9 -4.24 -9.86 9.34
N GLY A 10 -4.32 -10.24 10.60
CA GLY A 10 -3.24 -10.03 11.56
C GLY A 10 -1.97 -10.78 11.17
N PHE A 11 -2.09 -12.01 10.70
CA PHE A 11 -0.96 -12.80 10.17
C PHE A 11 -0.40 -12.21 8.88
N ALA A 12 -1.25 -11.84 7.92
CA ALA A 12 -0.83 -11.19 6.67
C ALA A 12 -0.03 -9.91 6.98
N ASN A 13 -0.56 -9.03 7.83
CA ASN A 13 0.13 -7.82 8.26
C ASN A 13 1.46 -8.12 9.00
N THR A 14 1.54 -9.21 9.75
CA THR A 14 2.78 -9.63 10.41
C THR A 14 3.82 -10.08 9.39
N LYS A 15 3.43 -10.89 8.38
CA LYS A 15 4.31 -11.28 7.28
C LYS A 15 4.87 -10.05 6.55
N ALA A 16 4.04 -9.06 6.21
CA ALA A 16 4.47 -7.81 5.56
C ALA A 16 5.47 -7.02 6.42
N ARG A 17 5.23 -6.91 7.73
CA ARG A 17 6.15 -6.23 8.67
C ARG A 17 7.47 -6.96 8.85
N LEU A 18 7.47 -8.28 8.87
CA LEU A 18 8.71 -9.07 8.91
C LEU A 18 9.56 -8.86 7.64
N ARG A 19 8.93 -8.79 6.46
CA ARG A 19 9.62 -8.43 5.21
C ARG A 19 10.25 -7.05 5.33
N MET A 20 9.52 -6.05 5.82
CA MET A 20 10.02 -4.68 6.02
C MET A 20 11.22 -4.66 6.96
N ILE A 21 11.15 -5.30 8.12
CA ILE A 21 12.26 -5.37 9.09
C ILE A 21 13.50 -5.98 8.42
N THR A 22 13.34 -7.05 7.66
CA THR A 22 14.45 -7.72 6.95
C THR A 22 15.08 -6.79 5.91
N LEU A 23 14.26 -6.07 5.12
CA LEU A 23 14.75 -5.13 4.11
C LEU A 23 15.54 -3.98 4.75
N TYR A 24 15.05 -3.40 5.85
CA TYR A 24 15.77 -2.35 6.58
C TYR A 24 17.06 -2.86 7.19
N GLN A 25 17.11 -4.09 7.70
CA GLN A 25 18.35 -4.69 8.20
C GLN A 25 19.40 -4.85 7.08
N VAL A 26 18.96 -5.31 5.88
CA VAL A 26 19.84 -5.43 4.71
C VAL A 26 20.32 -4.06 4.23
N ALA A 27 19.41 -3.10 4.11
CA ALA A 27 19.72 -1.73 3.70
C ALA A 27 20.73 -1.08 4.64
N ALA A 28 20.51 -1.16 5.95
CA ALA A 28 21.44 -0.63 6.95
C ALA A 28 22.83 -1.28 6.86
N SER A 29 22.89 -2.60 6.65
CA SER A 29 24.16 -3.33 6.50
C SER A 29 24.94 -2.97 5.22
N SER A 30 24.24 -2.45 4.21
CA SER A 30 24.81 -2.10 2.90
C SER A 30 24.91 -0.58 2.68
N ASN A 31 24.64 0.23 3.70
CA ASN A 31 24.49 1.70 3.59
C ASN A 31 23.53 2.10 2.46
N GLY A 32 22.43 1.38 2.34
CA GLY A 32 21.41 1.53 1.32
C GLY A 32 20.09 2.09 1.86
N LEU A 33 19.12 2.24 0.96
CA LEU A 33 17.76 2.67 1.25
C LEU A 33 16.75 1.59 0.86
N VAL A 34 15.62 1.56 1.55
CA VAL A 34 14.48 0.72 1.17
C VAL A 34 13.62 1.48 0.15
N VAL A 35 13.48 0.92 -1.04
CA VAL A 35 12.71 1.49 -2.14
C VAL A 35 11.31 0.88 -2.14
N GLY A 36 10.28 1.72 -2.01
CA GLY A 36 8.89 1.34 -2.12
C GLY A 36 8.46 1.10 -3.57
N THR A 37 7.56 0.16 -3.75
CA THR A 37 6.99 -0.23 -5.05
C THR A 37 5.49 0.08 -5.17
N GLY A 38 4.90 0.72 -4.16
CA GLY A 38 3.52 1.17 -4.18
C GLY A 38 3.29 2.30 -5.18
N ASN A 39 2.18 2.25 -5.88
CA ASN A 39 1.76 3.25 -6.85
C ASN A 39 0.64 4.14 -6.31
N LYS A 40 0.27 5.17 -7.07
CA LYS A 40 -0.75 6.14 -6.70
C LYS A 40 -2.10 5.50 -6.34
N VAL A 41 -2.51 4.48 -7.08
CA VAL A 41 -3.81 3.82 -6.89
C VAL A 41 -3.81 2.99 -5.60
N GLU A 42 -2.78 2.18 -5.41
CA GLU A 42 -2.64 1.28 -4.27
C GLU A 42 -2.46 2.07 -2.97
N ASP A 43 -1.40 2.87 -2.88
CA ASP A 43 -1.00 3.49 -1.62
C ASP A 43 -1.84 4.73 -1.30
N PHE A 44 -2.04 5.63 -2.27
CA PHE A 44 -2.67 6.92 -2.03
C PHE A 44 -4.14 7.00 -2.49
N GLY A 45 -4.56 6.08 -3.37
CA GLY A 45 -5.94 5.90 -3.78
C GLY A 45 -6.75 5.17 -2.72
N VAL A 46 -6.51 3.89 -2.54
CA VAL A 46 -7.29 3.01 -1.66
C VAL A 46 -6.59 2.66 -0.34
N GLY A 47 -5.30 2.94 -0.18
CA GLY A 47 -4.52 2.57 1.00
C GLY A 47 -4.37 1.06 1.15
N PHE A 48 -4.13 0.37 0.02
CA PHE A 48 -3.96 -1.08 -0.04
C PHE A 48 -2.51 -1.46 0.27
N PHE A 49 -2.13 -1.30 1.51
CA PHE A 49 -0.82 -1.67 2.05
C PHE A 49 -0.91 -1.90 3.56
N THR A 50 0.06 -2.59 4.10
CA THR A 50 0.23 -2.71 5.55
C THR A 50 1.04 -1.53 6.08
N LYS A 51 0.44 -0.72 6.97
CA LYS A 51 1.15 0.36 7.66
C LYS A 51 2.35 -0.21 8.42
N TYR A 52 3.55 0.32 8.13
CA TYR A 52 4.82 -0.19 8.66
C TYR A 52 5.16 -1.63 8.21
N GLY A 53 4.57 -2.08 7.12
CA GLY A 53 4.97 -3.26 6.37
C GLY A 53 5.54 -2.82 5.03
N ASP A 54 4.87 -3.16 3.94
CA ASP A 54 5.19 -2.70 2.58
C ASP A 54 5.08 -1.18 2.40
N GLY A 55 4.25 -0.49 3.21
CA GLY A 55 4.23 0.97 3.30
C GLY A 55 5.37 1.59 4.12
N GLY A 56 6.25 0.78 4.73
CA GLY A 56 7.42 1.24 5.48
C GLY A 56 8.65 1.29 4.58
N VAL A 57 8.91 2.43 3.95
CA VAL A 57 9.98 2.62 2.96
C VAL A 57 10.64 3.98 3.12
N ASP A 58 11.86 4.14 2.59
CA ASP A 58 12.59 5.42 2.62
C ASP A 58 12.22 6.31 1.43
N ILE A 59 11.98 5.72 0.25
CA ILE A 59 11.59 6.43 -0.96
C ILE A 59 10.53 5.65 -1.74
N SER A 60 9.67 6.37 -2.47
CA SER A 60 8.58 5.79 -3.28
C SER A 60 8.59 6.37 -4.70
N PRO A 61 9.46 5.88 -5.62
CA PRO A 61 9.68 6.50 -6.92
C PRO A 61 8.48 6.51 -7.86
N ILE A 62 7.55 5.55 -7.69
CA ILE A 62 6.37 5.40 -8.54
C ILE A 62 5.06 5.78 -7.84
N ALA A 63 5.14 6.40 -6.66
CA ALA A 63 3.98 6.73 -5.85
C ALA A 63 3.00 7.72 -6.51
N ASP A 64 3.47 8.56 -7.42
CA ASP A 64 2.63 9.50 -8.18
C ASP A 64 2.10 8.95 -9.51
N LEU A 65 2.49 7.74 -9.88
CA LEU A 65 2.03 7.07 -11.09
C LEU A 65 0.83 6.16 -10.80
N THR A 66 -0.17 6.17 -11.69
CA THR A 66 -1.25 5.17 -11.66
C THR A 66 -0.74 3.80 -12.09
N LYS A 67 -1.53 2.75 -11.88
CA LYS A 67 -1.15 1.39 -12.30
C LYS A 67 -1.01 1.29 -13.83
N SER A 68 -1.86 1.98 -14.57
CA SER A 68 -1.82 2.05 -16.03
C SER A 68 -0.56 2.78 -16.53
N GLU A 69 -0.17 3.88 -15.88
CA GLU A 69 1.06 4.62 -16.20
C GLU A 69 2.31 3.78 -15.89
N VAL A 70 2.36 3.08 -14.75
CA VAL A 70 3.45 2.15 -14.43
C VAL A 70 3.61 1.09 -15.52
N LYS A 71 2.49 0.47 -15.97
CA LYS A 71 2.52 -0.51 -17.08
C LYS A 71 3.00 0.12 -18.39
N SER A 72 2.62 1.36 -18.67
CA SER A 72 3.06 2.09 -19.87
C SER A 72 4.57 2.33 -19.85
N ILE A 73 5.09 2.88 -18.76
CA ILE A 73 6.53 3.12 -18.57
C ILE A 73 7.32 1.79 -18.64
N ALA A 74 6.80 0.73 -18.04
CA ALA A 74 7.43 -0.58 -18.10
C ALA A 74 7.58 -1.11 -19.55
N ARG A 75 6.59 -0.84 -20.43
CA ARG A 75 6.70 -1.17 -21.86
C ARG A 75 7.78 -0.35 -22.57
N GLU A 76 7.83 0.96 -22.31
CA GLU A 76 8.87 1.85 -22.88
C GLU A 76 10.27 1.45 -22.42
N LEU A 77 10.42 1.05 -21.16
CA LEU A 77 11.67 0.51 -20.61
C LEU A 77 11.98 -0.92 -21.05
N LYS A 78 11.14 -1.50 -21.94
CA LYS A 78 11.30 -2.88 -22.46
C LYS A 78 11.39 -3.95 -21.37
N ILE A 79 10.69 -3.73 -20.26
CA ILE A 79 10.54 -4.75 -19.22
C ILE A 79 9.84 -5.98 -19.82
N SER A 80 10.26 -7.16 -19.40
CA SER A 80 9.70 -8.42 -19.89
C SER A 80 8.17 -8.44 -19.80
N GLN A 81 7.51 -8.83 -20.89
CA GLN A 81 6.05 -9.00 -20.93
C GLN A 81 5.53 -9.95 -19.86
N LYS A 82 6.34 -10.96 -19.49
CA LYS A 82 6.01 -11.88 -18.40
C LYS A 82 5.82 -11.15 -17.06
N ILE A 83 6.60 -10.09 -16.81
CA ILE A 83 6.48 -9.26 -15.60
C ILE A 83 5.29 -8.30 -15.73
N ILE A 84 5.13 -7.63 -16.89
CA ILE A 84 4.06 -6.66 -17.12
C ILE A 84 2.67 -7.31 -17.02
N MET A 85 2.56 -8.57 -17.45
CA MET A 85 1.31 -9.34 -17.47
C MET A 85 1.10 -10.22 -16.24
N ALA A 86 2.04 -10.21 -15.28
CA ALA A 86 1.88 -10.96 -14.04
C ALA A 86 0.67 -10.44 -13.24
N GLU A 87 -0.11 -11.35 -12.69
CA GLU A 87 -1.21 -11.00 -11.80
C GLU A 87 -0.67 -10.30 -10.54
N PRO A 88 -1.30 -9.18 -10.14
CA PRO A 88 -0.91 -8.49 -8.92
C PRO A 88 -1.28 -9.33 -7.69
N THR A 89 -0.29 -9.72 -6.91
CA THR A 89 -0.48 -10.45 -5.65
C THR A 89 0.53 -10.02 -4.61
N ASP A 90 0.08 -9.86 -3.37
CA ASP A 90 0.93 -9.54 -2.22
C ASP A 90 1.68 -10.77 -1.67
N GLY A 91 1.24 -11.99 -2.01
CA GLY A 91 1.83 -13.24 -1.53
C GLY A 91 1.75 -13.40 -0.01
N LEU A 92 0.74 -12.83 0.62
CA LEU A 92 0.52 -12.90 2.07
C LEU A 92 -0.49 -13.98 2.47
N TRP A 93 -1.30 -14.45 1.51
CA TRP A 93 -2.42 -15.37 1.71
C TRP A 93 -2.11 -16.77 1.17
N ASP A 94 -2.60 -17.77 1.86
CA ASP A 94 -2.34 -19.18 1.49
C ASP A 94 -3.24 -19.67 0.33
N ASP A 95 -4.31 -18.92 0.00
CA ASP A 95 -5.24 -19.22 -1.11
C ASP A 95 -4.86 -18.53 -2.44
N ASN A 96 -3.71 -17.85 -2.49
CA ASN A 96 -3.20 -17.14 -3.66
C ASN A 96 -4.15 -16.10 -4.24
N ARG A 97 -5.05 -15.52 -3.44
CA ARG A 97 -5.92 -14.43 -3.89
C ARG A 97 -5.12 -13.26 -4.40
N ASN A 98 -5.55 -12.65 -5.51
CA ASN A 98 -4.94 -11.45 -6.04
C ASN A 98 -5.52 -10.17 -5.42
N ASP A 99 -4.89 -9.04 -5.71
CA ASP A 99 -5.24 -7.74 -5.13
C ASP A 99 -6.67 -7.31 -5.51
N GLU A 100 -7.09 -7.52 -6.76
CA GLU A 100 -8.41 -7.15 -7.25
C GLU A 100 -9.52 -7.96 -6.56
N GLN A 101 -9.27 -9.23 -6.27
CA GLN A 101 -10.18 -10.06 -5.47
C GLN A 101 -10.31 -9.55 -4.03
N GLN A 102 -9.23 -9.07 -3.44
CA GLN A 102 -9.26 -8.50 -2.10
C GLN A 102 -9.97 -7.14 -2.06
N LEU A 103 -9.77 -6.30 -3.07
CA LEU A 103 -10.41 -4.98 -3.19
C LEU A 103 -11.85 -5.09 -3.70
N GLY A 104 -12.17 -6.14 -4.45
CA GLY A 104 -13.45 -6.34 -5.11
C GLY A 104 -13.72 -5.34 -6.24
N LEU A 105 -12.68 -4.71 -6.76
CA LEU A 105 -12.64 -3.82 -7.92
C LEU A 105 -11.36 -4.07 -8.69
N SER A 106 -11.41 -3.97 -10.02
CA SER A 106 -10.20 -3.97 -10.83
C SER A 106 -9.43 -2.66 -10.68
N TYR A 107 -8.13 -2.68 -10.99
CA TYR A 107 -7.33 -1.45 -10.97
C TYR A 107 -7.85 -0.38 -11.91
N GLU A 108 -8.38 -0.76 -13.07
CA GLU A 108 -9.00 0.17 -14.03
C GLU A 108 -10.27 0.81 -13.48
N GLU A 109 -11.10 0.03 -12.78
CA GLU A 109 -12.29 0.55 -12.09
C GLU A 109 -11.93 1.52 -10.96
N ILE A 110 -10.87 1.21 -10.20
CA ILE A 110 -10.38 2.08 -9.12
C ILE A 110 -9.81 3.37 -9.72
N GLU A 111 -8.98 3.31 -10.75
CA GLU A 111 -8.45 4.49 -11.43
C GLU A 111 -9.58 5.38 -11.95
N LYS A 112 -10.55 4.79 -12.65
CA LYS A 112 -11.71 5.53 -13.13
C LYS A 112 -12.49 6.17 -11.98
N ALA A 113 -12.75 5.41 -10.91
CA ALA A 113 -13.45 5.93 -9.74
C ALA A 113 -12.65 7.00 -8.98
N MET A 114 -11.33 7.00 -9.07
CA MET A 114 -10.46 7.97 -8.44
C MET A 114 -10.54 9.34 -9.11
N PHE A 115 -10.64 9.39 -10.45
CA PHE A 115 -10.60 10.62 -11.24
C PHE A 115 -11.96 11.08 -11.75
N ASP A 116 -12.96 10.20 -11.84
CA ASP A 116 -14.32 10.51 -12.30
C ASP A 116 -15.32 10.41 -11.15
N GLU A 117 -15.84 11.57 -10.74
CA GLU A 117 -16.85 11.66 -9.65
C GLU A 117 -18.18 10.98 -10.01
N ASN A 118 -18.48 10.83 -11.30
CA ASN A 118 -19.67 10.18 -11.82
C ASN A 118 -19.49 8.67 -12.04
N SER A 119 -18.32 8.13 -11.74
CA SER A 119 -18.08 6.70 -11.87
C SER A 119 -19.05 5.87 -11.03
N ILE A 120 -19.61 4.82 -11.63
CA ILE A 120 -20.50 3.87 -10.93
C ILE A 120 -19.83 3.24 -9.69
N ASN A 121 -18.51 3.14 -9.69
CA ASN A 121 -17.72 2.56 -8.61
C ASN A 121 -17.23 3.62 -7.61
N ARG A 122 -17.58 4.92 -7.79
CA ARG A 122 -17.11 6.02 -6.93
C ARG A 122 -17.40 5.79 -5.45
N LYS A 123 -18.63 5.38 -5.12
CA LYS A 123 -19.02 5.12 -3.74
C LYS A 123 -18.16 4.01 -3.12
N LYS A 124 -18.01 2.88 -3.81
CA LYS A 124 -17.22 1.75 -3.32
C LYS A 124 -15.74 2.12 -3.12
N TYR A 125 -15.16 2.86 -4.07
CA TYR A 125 -13.81 3.42 -3.94
C TYR A 125 -13.68 4.29 -2.68
N LEU A 126 -14.61 5.23 -2.45
CA LEU A 126 -14.58 6.11 -1.28
C LEU A 126 -14.73 5.34 0.04
N ASP A 127 -15.55 4.30 0.07
CA ASP A 127 -15.72 3.45 1.26
C ASP A 127 -14.42 2.69 1.59
N ILE A 128 -13.74 2.11 0.59
CA ILE A 128 -12.44 1.46 0.77
C ILE A 128 -11.40 2.49 1.28
N ARG A 129 -11.30 3.64 0.60
CA ARG A 129 -10.39 4.71 0.98
C ARG A 129 -10.62 5.19 2.41
N LYS A 130 -11.86 5.43 2.81
CA LYS A 130 -12.24 5.88 4.15
C LYS A 130 -11.74 4.92 5.24
N ASN A 131 -11.86 3.63 5.02
CA ASN A 131 -11.42 2.62 5.98
C ASN A 131 -9.88 2.60 6.13
N ASN A 132 -9.16 3.03 5.11
CA ASN A 132 -7.71 2.99 5.05
C ASN A 132 -7.01 4.36 5.22
N ILE A 133 -7.77 5.45 5.30
CA ILE A 133 -7.21 6.82 5.32
C ILE A 133 -6.19 7.05 6.43
N HIS A 134 -6.35 6.37 7.55
CA HIS A 134 -5.42 6.44 8.69
C HIS A 134 -4.01 5.94 8.37
N LYS A 135 -3.84 5.15 7.31
CA LYS A 135 -2.54 4.67 6.84
C LYS A 135 -1.81 5.73 6.03
N MET A 136 -2.57 6.55 5.29
CA MET A 136 -2.07 7.57 4.36
C MET A 136 -1.81 8.91 5.04
N ASN A 137 -2.46 9.17 6.17
CA ASN A 137 -2.32 10.41 6.91
C ASN A 137 -1.09 10.38 7.83
N ALA A 138 -0.55 11.57 8.12
CA ALA A 138 0.46 11.73 9.15
C ALA A 138 -0.04 11.17 10.49
N ILE A 139 0.89 10.70 11.31
CA ILE A 139 0.56 10.16 12.64
C ILE A 139 -0.06 11.29 13.48
N PRO A 140 -1.28 11.12 14.04
CA PRO A 140 -1.86 12.09 14.93
C PRO A 140 -0.99 12.31 16.16
N VAL A 141 -0.70 13.56 16.47
CA VAL A 141 0.09 13.93 17.65
C VAL A 141 -0.76 14.78 18.61
N CYS A 142 -0.60 14.56 19.89
CA CYS A 142 -1.20 15.41 20.90
C CYS A 142 -0.42 16.73 20.96
N ILE A 143 -1.08 17.84 20.64
CA ILE A 143 -0.50 19.17 20.72
C ILE A 143 -0.83 19.76 22.10
N ILE A 144 0.18 19.87 22.96
CA ILE A 144 0.04 20.47 24.28
C ILE A 144 0.18 21.99 24.17
N ASN A 145 -0.82 22.72 24.68
CA ASN A 145 -0.79 24.18 24.70
C ASN A 145 0.47 24.69 25.44
N LYS A 146 1.17 25.68 24.87
CA LYS A 146 2.39 26.26 25.43
C LYS A 146 2.19 26.79 26.88
N LYS A 147 0.99 27.27 27.21
CA LYS A 147 0.65 27.72 28.59
C LYS A 147 0.69 26.60 29.62
N ILE A 148 0.56 25.32 29.21
CA ILE A 148 0.63 24.17 30.12
C ILE A 148 2.08 23.68 30.27
N LYS A 149 2.97 24.00 29.33
CA LYS A 149 4.39 23.61 29.36
C LYS A 149 5.26 24.53 30.24
N SER A 150 4.72 25.67 30.67
CA SER A 150 5.46 26.70 31.43
C SER A 150 5.22 26.65 32.95
N ASN A 151 4.50 25.65 33.43
CA ASN A 151 4.35 25.30 34.83
C ASN A 151 5.08 23.96 35.11
#